data_6a284d6f421687e02affddccbae604b8
#
_entry.id   6a284d6f421687e02affddccbae604b8
#
_cell.length_a   1.000
_cell.length_b   1.000
_cell.length_c   1.000
_cell.angle_alpha   90.00
_cell.angle_beta   90.00
_cell.angle_gamma   90.00
#
_symmetry.space_group_name_H-M   'P 1'
#
loop_
_entity.id
_entity.type
_entity.pdbx_description
1 polymer ?
#
loop_
_entity_poly.entity_id
_entity_poly.type
_entity_poly.pdbx_seq_one_letter_code
_entity_poly.pdbx_strand_id
1 'polypeptide(L)'
;MQELMWVHRPVSVEQTGWKLRVTNRQSFRNLAWLRGFWEMTVDGEILSSGSWSPDVNPGQSLLIDPPINLVEAKTHHGEVLLNFRWETKKVTPWCGAGHLVAWDQIVVREAKLPAMPKRVSHSDRAEIDVLLGSPPRLNIWRAATDNDGFKLIGNGGALGKWLKAGIDSKPAESLVQHVFDSYVDAHGAVIYDHTVVVPEDLADLPRVGVVFEMPVGFDQIRWFGRGPLENMPDRNSGALLDIWESEPDELPYILPQEFGLRTDCRWMEIIRSRDGRRLRIEALRPVALHMSATHHRDEDLFAAADVTELRRREGLVVHLDIAHRGVGTASCGPDIHPRHAIAAGTYRFAYRLLLVK
;
A
#
# COMPACT_ATOMS: atom_id res chain seq x y z
N MET A 1 -4.07 -14.50 2.61
CA MET A 1 -3.25 -15.57 3.24
C MET A 1 -2.02 -15.02 3.99
N GLN A 2 -1.26 -14.04 3.44
CA GLN A 2 -0.06 -13.44 4.06
C GLN A 2 -0.34 -12.90 5.48
N GLU A 3 -1.40 -12.09 5.66
CA GLU A 3 -1.77 -11.53 6.97
C GLU A 3 -2.06 -12.62 8.01
N LEU A 4 -2.76 -13.69 7.60
CA LEU A 4 -3.04 -14.83 8.49
C LEU A 4 -1.76 -15.54 8.92
N MET A 5 -0.80 -15.74 8.00
CA MET A 5 0.50 -16.33 8.33
C MET A 5 1.24 -15.45 9.33
N TRP A 6 1.23 -14.13 9.14
CA TRP A 6 1.88 -13.20 10.05
C TRP A 6 1.25 -13.19 11.44
N VAL A 7 -0.08 -13.17 11.53
CA VAL A 7 -0.80 -13.22 12.82
C VAL A 7 -0.45 -14.49 13.60
N HIS A 8 -0.34 -15.63 12.93
CA HIS A 8 -0.06 -16.94 13.54
C HIS A 8 1.42 -17.35 13.51
N ARG A 9 2.33 -16.41 13.20
CA ARG A 9 3.76 -16.72 13.14
C ARG A 9 4.30 -17.28 14.46
N PRO A 10 5.21 -18.28 14.40
CA PRO A 10 5.72 -18.97 15.60
C PRO A 10 6.68 -18.13 16.44
N VAL A 11 7.22 -17.06 15.91
CA VAL A 11 8.15 -16.14 16.57
C VAL A 11 7.80 -14.70 16.23
N SER A 12 7.97 -13.78 17.17
CA SER A 12 7.88 -12.34 16.93
C SER A 12 9.12 -11.62 17.46
N VAL A 13 9.48 -10.53 16.78
CA VAL A 13 10.58 -9.64 17.14
C VAL A 13 10.04 -8.21 17.27
N GLU A 14 10.25 -7.61 18.44
CA GLU A 14 9.78 -6.26 18.75
C GLU A 14 10.90 -5.44 19.38
N GLN A 15 10.96 -4.15 19.07
CA GLN A 15 11.90 -3.25 19.74
C GLN A 15 11.40 -2.87 21.12
N THR A 16 12.29 -2.99 22.12
CA THR A 16 12.05 -2.56 23.50
C THR A 16 13.22 -1.71 23.98
N GLY A 17 13.07 -0.40 23.87
CA GLY A 17 14.18 0.52 24.10
C GLY A 17 15.31 0.32 23.07
N TRP A 18 16.52 0.00 23.55
CA TRP A 18 17.67 -0.30 22.71
C TRP A 18 17.91 -1.80 22.47
N LYS A 19 17.03 -2.64 22.96
CA LYS A 19 17.06 -4.11 22.82
C LYS A 19 15.92 -4.60 21.93
N LEU A 20 16.07 -5.86 21.51
CA LEU A 20 15.02 -6.59 20.81
C LEU A 20 14.42 -7.63 21.75
N ARG A 21 13.11 -7.68 21.81
CA ARG A 21 12.36 -8.75 22.44
C ARG A 21 12.02 -9.80 21.40
N VAL A 22 12.61 -10.98 21.53
CA VAL A 22 12.24 -12.15 20.73
C VAL A 22 11.31 -13.02 21.57
N THR A 23 10.12 -13.26 21.06
CA THR A 23 9.09 -14.08 21.72
C THR A 23 8.86 -15.36 20.93
N ASN A 24 9.04 -16.52 21.57
CA ASN A 24 8.59 -17.79 21.05
C ASN A 24 7.10 -17.97 21.35
N ARG A 25 6.28 -17.93 20.32
CA ARG A 25 4.80 -18.02 20.45
C ARG A 25 4.29 -19.47 20.41
N GLN A 26 5.19 -20.46 20.32
CA GLN A 26 4.83 -21.87 20.34
C GLN A 26 4.71 -22.39 21.78
N SER A 27 3.86 -23.41 21.99
CA SER A 27 3.61 -24.00 23.31
C SER A 27 4.58 -25.12 23.67
N PHE A 28 5.17 -25.81 22.68
CA PHE A 28 5.86 -27.10 22.97
C PHE A 28 7.27 -27.18 22.34
N ARG A 29 7.68 -26.22 21.53
CA ARG A 29 8.92 -26.28 20.76
C ARG A 29 9.73 -25.00 20.92
N ASN A 30 11.04 -25.12 21.18
CA ASN A 30 11.97 -24.00 21.13
C ASN A 30 12.20 -23.52 19.70
N LEU A 31 12.92 -22.40 19.53
CA LEU A 31 13.20 -21.81 18.19
C LEU A 31 14.37 -22.49 17.46
N ALA A 32 15.07 -23.47 18.05
CA ALA A 32 16.26 -24.12 17.45
C ALA A 32 16.01 -24.77 16.08
N TRP A 33 14.75 -25.07 15.72
CA TRP A 33 14.37 -25.62 14.42
C TRP A 33 14.30 -24.59 13.30
N LEU A 34 14.33 -23.29 13.63
CA LEU A 34 14.30 -22.17 12.72
C LEU A 34 15.70 -21.59 12.51
N ARG A 35 15.94 -21.07 11.32
CA ARG A 35 17.05 -20.18 10.99
C ARG A 35 16.50 -18.77 10.86
N GLY A 36 17.06 -17.84 11.61
CA GLY A 36 16.72 -16.42 11.53
C GLY A 36 17.75 -15.67 10.68
N PHE A 37 17.25 -14.71 9.93
CA PHE A 37 18.04 -13.76 9.15
C PHE A 37 17.59 -12.34 9.48
N TRP A 38 18.49 -11.41 9.32
CA TRP A 38 18.19 -9.99 9.42
C TRP A 38 18.77 -9.24 8.23
N GLU A 39 18.10 -8.14 7.87
CA GLU A 39 18.55 -7.21 6.85
C GLU A 39 18.27 -5.79 7.32
N MET A 40 19.27 -4.90 7.23
CA MET A 40 19.07 -3.47 7.40
C MET A 40 19.01 -2.82 6.03
N THR A 41 17.91 -2.10 5.78
CA THR A 41 17.72 -1.36 4.54
C THR A 41 17.69 0.14 4.80
N VAL A 42 18.13 0.92 3.80
CA VAL A 42 18.01 2.38 3.75
C VAL A 42 17.29 2.74 2.48
N ASP A 43 16.11 3.36 2.60
CA ASP A 43 15.20 3.67 1.48
C ASP A 43 14.89 2.44 0.60
N GLY A 44 14.79 1.25 1.22
CA GLY A 44 14.52 -0.03 0.57
C GLY A 44 15.74 -0.75 0.00
N GLU A 45 16.91 -0.13 -0.02
CA GLU A 45 18.15 -0.79 -0.50
C GLU A 45 18.89 -1.45 0.67
N ILE A 46 19.29 -2.72 0.50
CA ILE A 46 19.98 -3.49 1.54
C ILE A 46 21.38 -2.90 1.77
N LEU A 47 21.65 -2.44 3.00
CA LEU A 47 22.94 -1.94 3.40
C LEU A 47 23.78 -3.01 4.10
N SER A 48 23.16 -3.83 4.93
CA SER A 48 23.83 -4.93 5.63
C SER A 48 22.83 -6.05 5.96
N SER A 49 23.35 -7.27 6.10
CA SER A 49 22.53 -8.44 6.41
C SER A 49 23.34 -9.53 7.11
N GLY A 50 22.67 -10.48 7.73
CA GLY A 50 23.34 -11.60 8.39
C GLY A 50 22.37 -12.64 8.95
N SER A 51 22.95 -13.64 9.61
CA SER A 51 22.20 -14.66 10.34
C SER A 51 22.04 -14.24 11.80
N TRP A 52 20.85 -14.47 12.35
CA TRP A 52 20.51 -14.14 13.74
C TRP A 52 19.44 -15.10 14.27
N SER A 53 19.84 -16.11 14.99
CA SER A 53 18.98 -17.25 15.37
C SER A 53 19.03 -17.49 16.89
N PRO A 54 18.50 -16.57 17.71
CA PRO A 54 18.39 -16.81 19.14
C PRO A 54 17.48 -18.00 19.42
N ASP A 55 17.90 -18.87 20.33
CA ASP A 55 17.08 -19.96 20.80
C ASP A 55 16.29 -19.53 22.03
N VAL A 56 14.96 -19.61 21.94
CA VAL A 56 14.03 -19.21 22.98
C VAL A 56 13.10 -20.38 23.29
N ASN A 57 12.96 -20.71 24.56
CA ASN A 57 12.06 -21.79 25.01
C ASN A 57 10.59 -21.48 24.73
N PRO A 58 9.74 -22.53 24.62
CA PRO A 58 8.31 -22.36 24.37
C PRO A 58 7.63 -21.36 25.31
N GLY A 59 6.84 -20.45 24.75
CA GLY A 59 6.09 -19.45 25.51
C GLY A 59 6.92 -18.37 26.22
N GLN A 60 8.24 -18.36 26.01
CA GLN A 60 9.14 -17.40 26.66
C GLN A 60 9.53 -16.26 25.73
N SER A 61 10.01 -15.17 26.33
CA SER A 61 10.62 -14.04 25.63
C SER A 61 12.03 -13.80 26.16
N LEU A 62 12.92 -13.38 25.25
CA LEU A 62 14.30 -13.04 25.57
C LEU A 62 14.58 -11.61 25.09
N LEU A 63 15.18 -10.78 25.95
CA LEU A 63 15.71 -9.46 25.60
C LEU A 63 17.18 -9.58 25.20
N ILE A 64 17.50 -9.30 23.95
CA ILE A 64 18.84 -9.45 23.40
C ILE A 64 19.26 -8.18 22.67
N ASP A 65 20.56 -8.03 22.49
CA ASP A 65 21.09 -6.92 21.71
C ASP A 65 20.75 -7.09 20.22
N PRO A 66 20.43 -5.99 19.50
CA PRO A 66 20.24 -6.03 18.07
C PRO A 66 21.49 -6.52 17.35
N PRO A 67 21.36 -7.12 16.15
CA PRO A 67 22.51 -7.53 15.35
C PRO A 67 23.31 -6.35 14.77
N ILE A 68 22.79 -5.13 14.93
CA ILE A 68 23.37 -3.88 14.47
C ILE A 68 23.39 -2.84 15.59
N ASN A 69 24.24 -1.82 15.46
CA ASN A 69 24.19 -0.65 16.33
C ASN A 69 23.02 0.27 15.94
N LEU A 70 21.93 0.26 16.70
CA LEU A 70 20.73 1.08 16.42
C LEU A 70 21.02 2.60 16.50
N VAL A 71 22.00 3.04 17.29
CA VAL A 71 22.37 4.46 17.38
C VAL A 71 23.04 4.91 16.07
N GLU A 72 23.99 4.12 15.59
CA GLU A 72 24.64 4.35 14.31
C GLU A 72 23.66 4.26 13.15
N ALA A 73 22.79 3.24 13.13
CA ALA A 73 21.78 3.07 12.12
C ALA A 73 20.85 4.30 11.95
N LYS A 74 20.54 5.01 13.04
CA LYS A 74 19.74 6.25 13.01
C LYS A 74 20.47 7.43 12.38
N THR A 75 21.78 7.38 12.16
CA THR A 75 22.54 8.47 11.53
C THR A 75 22.46 8.47 10.01
N HIS A 76 22.07 7.34 9.38
CA HIS A 76 21.90 7.27 7.94
C HIS A 76 20.83 8.26 7.45
N HIS A 77 21.04 8.82 6.27
CA HIS A 77 20.03 9.61 5.58
C HIS A 77 19.02 8.67 4.93
N GLY A 78 17.73 8.94 5.07
CA GLY A 78 16.65 8.11 4.52
C GLY A 78 15.87 7.33 5.58
N GLU A 79 14.95 6.47 5.14
CA GLU A 79 14.20 5.54 5.97
C GLU A 79 15.04 4.32 6.28
N VAL A 80 15.25 4.02 7.56
CA VAL A 80 16.04 2.87 7.99
C VAL A 80 15.12 1.82 8.58
N LEU A 81 15.11 0.65 7.99
CA LEU A 81 14.31 -0.50 8.42
C LEU A 81 15.22 -1.66 8.81
N LEU A 82 14.85 -2.38 9.84
CA LEU A 82 15.49 -3.63 10.26
C LEU A 82 14.48 -4.77 10.10
N ASN A 83 14.72 -5.64 9.15
CA ASN A 83 13.88 -6.75 8.76
C ASN A 83 14.37 -8.05 9.39
N PHE A 84 13.46 -8.90 9.83
CA PHE A 84 13.74 -10.24 10.33
C PHE A 84 12.93 -11.26 9.54
N ARG A 85 13.58 -12.37 9.16
CA ARG A 85 12.95 -13.52 8.50
C ARG A 85 13.34 -14.80 9.22
N TRP A 86 12.40 -15.73 9.33
CA TRP A 86 12.60 -17.02 9.97
C TRP A 86 12.16 -18.14 9.04
N GLU A 87 13.06 -19.08 8.79
CA GLU A 87 12.86 -20.18 7.86
C GLU A 87 13.10 -21.52 8.57
N THR A 88 12.48 -22.58 8.06
CA THR A 88 12.71 -23.95 8.55
C THR A 88 14.13 -24.41 8.20
N LYS A 89 14.88 -24.96 9.20
CA LYS A 89 16.22 -25.54 8.95
C LYS A 89 16.19 -26.86 8.18
N LYS A 90 15.11 -27.62 8.36
CA LYS A 90 14.98 -28.99 7.81
C LYS A 90 13.60 -29.16 7.18
N VAL A 91 13.50 -30.16 6.33
CA VAL A 91 12.19 -30.64 5.83
C VAL A 91 11.31 -31.05 6.99
N THR A 92 10.05 -30.67 6.94
CA THR A 92 8.98 -31.05 7.89
C THR A 92 7.88 -31.81 7.11
N PRO A 93 6.92 -32.47 7.78
CA PRO A 93 5.83 -33.15 7.07
C PRO A 93 4.96 -32.23 6.19
N TRP A 94 5.00 -30.92 6.40
CA TRP A 94 4.13 -29.93 5.73
C TRP A 94 4.89 -28.91 4.88
N CYS A 95 6.24 -28.83 4.95
CA CYS A 95 7.03 -27.95 4.08
C CYS A 95 8.48 -28.39 3.92
N GLY A 96 9.15 -27.89 2.89
CA GLY A 96 10.59 -28.06 2.65
C GLY A 96 11.47 -27.29 3.64
N ALA A 97 12.76 -27.53 3.63
CA ALA A 97 13.75 -26.66 4.27
C ALA A 97 13.78 -25.29 3.56
N GLY A 98 14.04 -24.24 4.33
CA GLY A 98 14.02 -22.86 3.80
C GLY A 98 12.61 -22.27 3.64
N HIS A 99 11.58 -22.93 4.14
CA HIS A 99 10.22 -22.38 4.11
C HIS A 99 10.08 -21.21 5.11
N LEU A 100 9.64 -20.03 4.63
CA LEU A 100 9.41 -18.86 5.45
C LEU A 100 8.21 -19.08 6.37
N VAL A 101 8.40 -18.92 7.69
CA VAL A 101 7.36 -19.14 8.71
C VAL A 101 7.04 -17.91 9.56
N ALA A 102 7.95 -16.95 9.58
CA ALA A 102 7.74 -15.69 10.30
C ALA A 102 8.59 -14.56 9.73
N TRP A 103 8.10 -13.33 9.89
CA TRP A 103 8.82 -12.12 9.57
C TRP A 103 8.34 -10.97 10.45
N ASP A 104 9.22 -10.03 10.72
CA ASP A 104 8.93 -8.78 11.42
C ASP A 104 9.79 -7.66 10.85
N GLN A 105 9.32 -6.44 10.97
CA GLN A 105 10.04 -5.25 10.55
C GLN A 105 10.00 -4.20 11.67
N ILE A 106 11.13 -3.59 11.93
CA ILE A 106 11.29 -2.50 12.88
C ILE A 106 11.69 -1.24 12.11
N VAL A 107 10.94 -0.17 12.30
CA VAL A 107 11.31 1.15 11.79
C VAL A 107 12.33 1.76 12.74
N VAL A 108 13.61 1.75 12.34
CA VAL A 108 14.71 2.35 13.12
C VAL A 108 14.73 3.87 12.95
N ARG A 109 14.39 4.34 11.74
CA ARG A 109 14.23 5.74 11.39
C ARG A 109 13.16 5.90 10.33
N GLU A 110 12.20 6.78 10.59
CA GLU A 110 11.09 7.05 9.65
C GLU A 110 11.55 7.80 8.39
N ALA A 111 10.84 7.57 7.28
CA ALA A 111 11.02 8.32 6.05
C ALA A 111 10.75 9.82 6.26
N LYS A 112 11.54 10.63 5.57
CA LYS A 112 11.22 12.04 5.34
C LYS A 112 10.87 12.19 3.87
N LEU A 113 9.58 12.19 3.56
CA LEU A 113 9.14 12.43 2.19
C LEU A 113 9.71 13.77 1.67
N PRO A 114 9.93 13.90 0.35
CA PRO A 114 10.37 15.14 -0.26
C PRO A 114 9.44 16.30 0.09
N ALA A 115 10.02 17.47 0.30
CA ALA A 115 9.23 18.70 0.45
C ALA A 115 8.66 19.12 -0.91
N MET A 116 7.62 19.94 -0.88
CA MET A 116 7.08 20.56 -2.09
C MET A 116 8.18 21.32 -2.84
N PRO A 117 8.47 20.98 -4.09
CA PRO A 117 9.45 21.70 -4.89
C PRO A 117 8.93 23.07 -5.29
N LYS A 118 9.86 23.98 -5.62
CA LYS A 118 9.49 25.31 -6.10
C LYS A 118 8.97 25.25 -7.52
N ARG A 119 7.94 26.05 -7.83
CA ARG A 119 7.45 26.29 -9.18
C ARG A 119 8.50 27.00 -10.02
N VAL A 120 8.65 26.57 -11.27
CA VAL A 120 9.49 27.24 -12.27
C VAL A 120 8.58 27.88 -13.34
N SER A 121 8.89 29.12 -13.72
CA SER A 121 8.02 29.93 -14.57
C SER A 121 7.94 29.48 -16.04
N HIS A 122 8.87 28.66 -16.51
CA HIS A 122 8.95 28.22 -17.90
C HIS A 122 9.47 26.78 -17.96
N SER A 123 8.54 25.82 -17.98
CA SER A 123 8.88 24.42 -18.21
C SER A 123 7.75 23.72 -18.96
N ASP A 124 8.15 22.86 -19.85
CA ASP A 124 7.25 22.12 -20.72
C ASP A 124 6.77 20.86 -19.97
N ARG A 125 5.45 20.74 -19.78
CA ARG A 125 4.79 19.54 -19.24
C ARG A 125 4.23 18.62 -20.32
N ALA A 126 4.47 18.95 -21.59
CA ALA A 126 3.83 18.33 -22.74
C ALA A 126 4.00 16.81 -22.78
N GLU A 127 5.16 16.26 -22.41
CA GLU A 127 5.37 14.80 -22.41
C GLU A 127 4.46 14.06 -21.42
N ILE A 128 4.22 14.60 -20.22
CA ILE A 128 3.33 13.99 -19.23
C ILE A 128 1.87 14.19 -19.63
N ASP A 129 1.48 15.38 -20.06
CA ASP A 129 0.12 15.66 -20.50
C ASP A 129 -0.27 14.78 -21.70
N VAL A 130 0.64 14.56 -22.67
CA VAL A 130 0.43 13.63 -23.79
C VAL A 130 0.35 12.18 -23.30
N LEU A 131 1.16 11.78 -22.31
CA LEU A 131 1.14 10.44 -21.77
C LEU A 131 -0.18 10.13 -21.09
N LEU A 132 -0.68 11.02 -20.25
CA LEU A 132 -1.91 10.81 -19.49
C LEU A 132 -3.18 11.07 -20.32
N GLY A 133 -3.09 11.88 -21.39
CA GLY A 133 -4.24 12.29 -22.18
C GLY A 133 -5.23 13.22 -21.48
N SER A 134 -5.38 13.09 -20.17
CA SER A 134 -6.18 13.95 -19.29
C SER A 134 -5.53 14.05 -17.91
N PRO A 135 -5.70 15.17 -17.20
CA PRO A 135 -5.19 15.30 -15.83
C PRO A 135 -5.86 14.30 -14.88
N PRO A 136 -5.18 13.96 -13.77
CA PRO A 136 -5.78 13.15 -12.70
C PRO A 136 -7.09 13.77 -12.20
N ARG A 137 -8.14 12.95 -12.07
CA ARG A 137 -9.47 13.34 -11.61
C ARG A 137 -9.66 12.98 -10.15
N LEU A 138 -10.41 13.79 -9.40
CA LEU A 138 -10.85 13.44 -8.05
C LEU A 138 -11.59 12.09 -8.07
N ASN A 139 -11.27 11.22 -7.13
CA ASN A 139 -11.96 9.96 -6.91
C ASN A 139 -12.28 9.76 -5.43
N ILE A 140 -13.56 9.55 -5.14
CA ILE A 140 -14.08 9.22 -3.81
C ILE A 140 -14.85 7.88 -3.81
N TRP A 141 -14.80 7.12 -4.92
CA TRP A 141 -15.46 5.85 -5.14
C TRP A 141 -14.48 4.70 -5.26
N ARG A 142 -14.86 3.54 -4.77
CA ARG A 142 -14.23 2.23 -5.09
C ARG A 142 -15.32 1.19 -5.32
N ALA A 143 -15.01 0.14 -6.08
CA ALA A 143 -15.89 -1.01 -6.19
C ALA A 143 -16.05 -1.67 -4.80
N ALA A 144 -17.30 -1.73 -4.31
CA ALA A 144 -17.56 -2.27 -2.98
C ALA A 144 -17.09 -3.72 -2.86
N THR A 145 -16.46 -4.04 -1.73
CA THR A 145 -16.16 -5.41 -1.34
C THR A 145 -17.37 -6.05 -0.65
N ASP A 146 -17.39 -7.38 -0.51
CA ASP A 146 -18.45 -8.08 0.21
C ASP A 146 -18.61 -7.58 1.67
N ASN A 147 -17.53 -7.09 2.27
CA ASN A 147 -17.55 -6.53 3.61
C ASN A 147 -18.14 -5.10 3.66
N ASP A 148 -18.14 -4.36 2.56
CA ASP A 148 -18.84 -3.07 2.49
C ASP A 148 -20.35 -3.25 2.35
N GLY A 149 -20.76 -4.38 1.73
CA GLY A 149 -22.14 -4.77 1.48
C GLY A 149 -22.28 -5.55 0.17
N PHE A 150 -23.18 -6.52 0.15
CA PHE A 150 -23.36 -7.38 -1.02
C PHE A 150 -24.08 -6.63 -2.15
N LYS A 151 -23.38 -6.28 -3.21
CA LYS A 151 -23.90 -5.50 -4.34
C LYS A 151 -25.10 -6.14 -5.06
N LEU A 152 -25.24 -7.47 -5.00
CA LEU A 152 -26.31 -8.22 -5.68
C LEU A 152 -27.58 -8.40 -4.84
N ILE A 153 -27.53 -8.26 -3.52
CA ILE A 153 -28.65 -8.64 -2.64
C ILE A 153 -29.15 -7.53 -1.73
N GLY A 154 -28.61 -6.32 -1.82
CA GLY A 154 -29.20 -5.25 -1.05
C GLY A 154 -28.28 -4.11 -0.66
N ASN A 155 -28.87 -3.08 -0.09
CA ASN A 155 -28.27 -1.81 0.25
C ASN A 155 -27.88 -1.73 1.73
N GLY A 156 -27.31 -2.82 2.27
CA GLY A 156 -26.81 -2.86 3.65
C GLY A 156 -25.41 -2.32 3.80
N GLY A 157 -24.99 -2.15 5.04
CA GLY A 157 -23.61 -1.76 5.38
C GLY A 157 -23.20 -0.36 4.90
N ALA A 158 -21.91 -0.22 4.64
CA ALA A 158 -21.31 1.00 4.11
C ALA A 158 -21.78 1.27 2.67
N LEU A 159 -21.88 0.23 1.84
CA LEU A 159 -22.37 0.32 0.46
C LEU A 159 -23.73 1.01 0.37
N GLY A 160 -24.68 0.63 1.25
CA GLY A 160 -26.01 1.26 1.25
C GLY A 160 -25.97 2.76 1.53
N LYS A 161 -25.06 3.21 2.39
CA LYS A 161 -24.83 4.65 2.65
C LYS A 161 -24.26 5.34 1.42
N TRP A 162 -23.25 4.74 0.76
CA TRP A 162 -22.61 5.29 -0.42
C TRP A 162 -23.57 5.46 -1.60
N LEU A 163 -24.36 4.43 -1.89
CA LEU A 163 -25.38 4.48 -2.95
C LEU A 163 -26.47 5.52 -2.66
N LYS A 164 -26.93 5.61 -1.41
CA LYS A 164 -27.92 6.64 -1.01
C LYS A 164 -27.37 8.06 -1.17
N ALA A 165 -26.08 8.28 -0.91
CA ALA A 165 -25.41 9.56 -1.13
C ALA A 165 -25.14 9.84 -2.63
N GLY A 166 -25.13 8.80 -3.46
CA GLY A 166 -24.84 8.87 -4.90
C GLY A 166 -23.35 8.96 -5.19
N ILE A 167 -22.52 8.34 -4.35
CA ILE A 167 -21.06 8.37 -4.52
C ILE A 167 -20.64 7.57 -5.77
N ASP A 168 -21.39 6.55 -6.13
CA ASP A 168 -21.22 5.72 -7.33
C ASP A 168 -21.62 6.39 -8.65
N SER A 169 -22.43 7.43 -8.59
CA SER A 169 -23.16 7.93 -9.77
C SER A 169 -23.05 9.43 -10.01
N LYS A 170 -22.71 10.21 -9.00
CA LYS A 170 -22.55 11.67 -9.11
C LYS A 170 -21.09 12.04 -9.30
N PRO A 171 -20.78 13.15 -10.00
CA PRO A 171 -19.43 13.70 -10.02
C PRO A 171 -18.92 13.97 -8.59
N ALA A 172 -17.71 13.53 -8.29
CA ALA A 172 -17.12 13.68 -6.94
C ALA A 172 -17.10 15.15 -6.48
N GLU A 173 -16.85 16.09 -7.40
CA GLU A 173 -16.82 17.52 -7.15
C GLU A 173 -18.19 18.12 -6.80
N SER A 174 -19.29 17.40 -7.03
CA SER A 174 -20.63 17.79 -6.58
C SER A 174 -20.93 17.37 -5.13
N LEU A 175 -20.11 16.46 -4.58
CA LEU A 175 -20.30 15.87 -3.26
C LEU A 175 -19.30 16.42 -2.23
N VAL A 176 -18.07 16.72 -2.65
CA VAL A 176 -17.01 17.24 -1.78
C VAL A 176 -16.39 18.48 -2.42
N GLN A 177 -15.83 19.37 -1.58
CA GLN A 177 -15.07 20.51 -2.10
C GLN A 177 -13.68 20.02 -2.49
N HIS A 178 -13.23 20.37 -3.71
CA HIS A 178 -11.92 20.03 -4.21
C HIS A 178 -11.24 21.25 -4.83
N VAL A 179 -10.06 21.53 -4.36
CA VAL A 179 -9.17 22.55 -4.92
C VAL A 179 -7.84 21.88 -5.23
N PHE A 180 -7.31 22.09 -6.42
CA PHE A 180 -5.98 21.61 -6.76
C PHE A 180 -5.20 22.65 -7.54
N ASP A 181 -3.88 22.53 -7.43
CA ASP A 181 -2.92 23.27 -8.22
C ASP A 181 -1.98 22.31 -8.93
N SER A 182 -1.49 22.69 -10.11
CA SER A 182 -0.48 21.90 -10.79
C SER A 182 0.55 22.80 -11.48
N TYR A 183 1.82 22.40 -11.35
CA TYR A 183 2.94 23.16 -11.90
C TYR A 183 4.12 22.21 -12.18
N VAL A 184 5.13 22.73 -12.86
CA VAL A 184 6.36 21.98 -13.16
C VAL A 184 7.49 22.47 -12.27
N ASP A 185 8.31 21.55 -11.79
CA ASP A 185 9.51 21.85 -11.02
C ASP A 185 10.76 22.02 -11.92
N ALA A 186 11.90 22.36 -11.29
CA ALA A 186 13.16 22.57 -11.99
C ALA A 186 13.73 21.33 -12.69
N HIS A 187 13.19 20.15 -12.41
CA HIS A 187 13.62 18.87 -12.99
C HIS A 187 12.65 18.36 -14.05
N GLY A 188 11.63 19.16 -14.42
CA GLY A 188 10.62 18.79 -15.41
C GLY A 188 9.53 17.85 -14.89
N ALA A 189 9.48 17.60 -13.58
CA ALA A 189 8.40 16.84 -12.99
C ALA A 189 7.14 17.69 -12.82
N VAL A 190 5.96 17.12 -13.09
CA VAL A 190 4.68 17.77 -12.86
C VAL A 190 4.23 17.51 -11.43
N ILE A 191 4.02 18.58 -10.68
CA ILE A 191 3.54 18.55 -9.31
C ILE A 191 2.03 18.75 -9.31
N TYR A 192 1.34 17.95 -8.50
CA TYR A 192 -0.07 18.12 -8.18
C TYR A 192 -0.21 18.30 -6.67
N ASP A 193 -0.94 19.34 -6.25
CA ASP A 193 -1.23 19.66 -4.85
C ASP A 193 -2.74 19.75 -4.68
N HIS A 194 -3.31 18.88 -3.85
CA HIS A 194 -4.75 18.74 -3.68
C HIS A 194 -5.19 19.06 -2.26
N THR A 195 -6.34 19.72 -2.16
CA THR A 195 -7.10 19.87 -0.91
C THR A 195 -8.53 19.42 -1.16
N VAL A 196 -8.97 18.40 -0.42
CA VAL A 196 -10.33 17.87 -0.46
C VAL A 196 -10.98 18.06 0.91
N VAL A 197 -12.20 18.64 0.94
CA VAL A 197 -12.97 18.79 2.16
C VAL A 197 -14.18 17.86 2.10
N VAL A 198 -14.18 16.87 2.99
CA VAL A 198 -15.28 15.91 3.16
C VAL A 198 -16.23 16.44 4.21
N PRO A 199 -17.52 16.69 3.87
CA PRO A 199 -18.50 17.20 4.83
C PRO A 199 -18.97 16.09 5.80
N GLU A 200 -19.59 16.48 6.91
CA GLU A 200 -20.00 15.56 8.00
C GLU A 200 -21.02 14.50 7.55
N ASP A 201 -21.93 14.86 6.65
CA ASP A 201 -22.96 13.97 6.12
C ASP A 201 -22.41 12.92 5.13
N LEU A 202 -21.17 13.08 4.69
CA LEU A 202 -20.44 12.13 3.84
C LEU A 202 -19.29 11.42 4.57
N ALA A 203 -19.22 11.47 5.88
CA ALA A 203 -18.25 10.66 6.63
C ALA A 203 -18.37 9.18 6.28
N ASP A 204 -17.24 8.43 6.36
CA ASP A 204 -17.13 7.03 6.00
C ASP A 204 -17.17 6.78 4.48
N LEU A 205 -16.52 7.64 3.70
CA LEU A 205 -16.28 7.44 2.27
C LEU A 205 -15.44 6.17 2.00
N PRO A 206 -15.56 5.56 0.80
CA PRO A 206 -14.70 4.43 0.42
C PRO A 206 -13.23 4.81 0.21
N ARG A 207 -12.97 5.99 -0.38
CA ARG A 207 -11.63 6.57 -0.58
C ARG A 207 -11.67 8.09 -0.71
N VAL A 208 -10.52 8.71 -0.57
CA VAL A 208 -10.26 10.10 -0.96
C VAL A 208 -8.94 10.13 -1.70
N GLY A 209 -8.97 10.46 -2.99
CA GLY A 209 -7.78 10.44 -3.82
C GLY A 209 -8.05 10.96 -5.23
N VAL A 210 -7.19 10.54 -6.15
CA VAL A 210 -7.32 10.82 -7.58
C VAL A 210 -7.11 9.56 -8.40
N VAL A 211 -7.66 9.56 -9.62
CA VAL A 211 -7.51 8.50 -10.60
C VAL A 211 -7.10 9.06 -11.96
N PHE A 212 -6.24 8.34 -12.66
CA PHE A 212 -5.90 8.60 -14.06
C PHE A 212 -5.62 7.31 -14.81
N GLU A 213 -5.60 7.37 -16.12
CA GLU A 213 -5.36 6.22 -16.99
C GLU A 213 -3.99 6.31 -17.66
N MET A 214 -3.31 5.18 -17.75
CA MET A 214 -2.07 5.01 -18.51
C MET A 214 -2.39 4.36 -19.85
N PRO A 215 -1.68 4.75 -20.92
CA PRO A 215 -1.88 4.12 -22.22
C PRO A 215 -1.40 2.67 -22.23
N VAL A 216 -1.76 1.96 -23.31
CA VAL A 216 -1.36 0.59 -23.59
C VAL A 216 0.15 0.40 -23.58
N GLY A 217 0.59 -0.74 -23.09
CA GLY A 217 1.98 -1.21 -23.15
C GLY A 217 2.80 -0.95 -21.89
N PHE A 218 2.21 -0.38 -20.86
CA PHE A 218 2.78 -0.38 -19.50
C PHE A 218 2.32 -1.65 -18.80
N ASP A 219 3.28 -2.49 -18.41
CA ASP A 219 3.07 -3.89 -18.07
C ASP A 219 3.81 -4.34 -16.80
N GLN A 220 4.56 -3.45 -16.16
CA GLN A 220 5.23 -3.69 -14.89
C GLN A 220 5.00 -2.54 -13.92
N ILE A 221 4.94 -2.86 -12.62
CA ILE A 221 4.92 -1.89 -11.53
C ILE A 221 6.06 -2.17 -10.56
N ARG A 222 6.69 -1.11 -10.07
CA ARG A 222 7.69 -1.16 -9.01
C ARG A 222 7.35 -0.11 -7.99
N TRP A 223 7.38 -0.43 -6.69
CA TRP A 223 7.00 0.55 -5.66
C TRP A 223 7.83 0.39 -4.40
N PHE A 224 8.03 1.50 -3.68
CA PHE A 224 8.50 1.52 -2.31
C PHE A 224 7.33 1.82 -1.40
N GLY A 225 6.83 0.81 -0.74
CA GLY A 225 5.64 0.81 0.08
C GLY A 225 5.40 -0.55 0.70
N ARG A 226 4.21 -0.79 1.26
CA ARG A 226 3.88 -2.11 1.80
C ARG A 226 3.60 -3.11 0.68
N GLY A 227 4.09 -4.33 0.89
CA GLY A 227 3.97 -5.43 -0.08
C GLY A 227 4.37 -6.79 0.48
N PRO A 228 4.62 -7.78 -0.41
CA PRO A 228 4.54 -7.71 -1.87
C PRO A 228 3.10 -7.75 -2.42
N LEU A 229 2.13 -8.27 -1.66
CA LEU A 229 0.74 -8.43 -2.08
C LEU A 229 -0.08 -7.18 -1.78
N GLU A 230 -1.31 -7.14 -2.34
CA GLU A 230 -2.29 -6.13 -1.97
C GLU A 230 -2.50 -6.09 -0.45
N ASN A 231 -2.73 -4.91 0.06
CA ASN A 231 -3.00 -4.72 1.48
C ASN A 231 -3.90 -3.49 1.69
N MET A 232 -4.57 -3.44 2.84
CA MET A 232 -5.54 -2.41 3.17
C MET A 232 -5.18 -1.76 4.50
N PRO A 233 -5.64 -0.55 4.82
CA PRO A 233 -5.27 0.14 6.06
C PRO A 233 -5.52 -0.67 7.35
N ASP A 234 -6.48 -1.58 7.35
CA ASP A 234 -6.80 -2.48 8.46
C ASP A 234 -6.31 -3.92 8.25
N ARG A 235 -5.57 -4.17 7.15
CA ARG A 235 -5.02 -5.48 6.78
C ARG A 235 -3.64 -5.31 6.13
N ASN A 236 -2.69 -4.78 6.88
CA ASN A 236 -1.33 -4.51 6.40
C ASN A 236 -0.22 -4.80 7.42
N SER A 237 -0.55 -5.42 8.54
CA SER A 237 0.44 -5.73 9.59
C SER A 237 1.51 -6.72 9.12
N GLY A 238 1.12 -7.67 8.26
CA GLY A 238 2.04 -8.64 7.65
C GLY A 238 2.71 -8.13 6.37
N ALA A 239 2.38 -6.93 5.89
CA ALA A 239 2.96 -6.33 4.71
C ALA A 239 4.15 -5.45 5.10
N LEU A 240 5.35 -5.81 4.65
CA LEU A 240 6.58 -5.09 4.94
C LEU A 240 6.74 -3.88 4.01
N LEU A 241 7.35 -2.82 4.53
CA LEU A 241 7.84 -1.70 3.72
C LEU A 241 9.12 -2.13 3.04
N ASP A 242 9.12 -2.14 1.71
CA ASP A 242 10.30 -2.49 0.90
C ASP A 242 10.10 -2.03 -0.54
N ILE A 243 11.12 -2.22 -1.38
CA ILE A 243 11.00 -2.08 -2.82
C ILE A 243 10.51 -3.41 -3.39
N TRP A 244 9.33 -3.36 -4.00
CA TRP A 244 8.66 -4.50 -4.62
C TRP A 244 8.50 -4.27 -6.12
N GLU A 245 8.38 -5.36 -6.85
CA GLU A 245 8.13 -5.35 -8.29
C GLU A 245 7.17 -6.48 -8.65
N SER A 246 6.21 -6.20 -9.53
CA SER A 246 5.27 -7.19 -10.07
C SER A 246 4.68 -6.72 -11.40
N GLU A 247 4.03 -7.61 -12.10
CA GLU A 247 3.01 -7.21 -13.07
C GLU A 247 1.84 -6.52 -12.36
N PRO A 248 1.03 -5.70 -13.05
CA PRO A 248 -0.23 -5.20 -12.51
C PRO A 248 -1.11 -6.36 -12.04
N ASP A 249 -1.73 -6.21 -10.87
CA ASP A 249 -2.51 -7.29 -10.28
C ASP A 249 -3.64 -7.77 -11.20
N GLU A 250 -3.78 -9.08 -11.28
CA GLU A 250 -4.97 -9.72 -11.84
C GLU A 250 -6.04 -9.83 -10.74
N LEU A 251 -7.31 -9.73 -11.13
CA LEU A 251 -8.43 -9.81 -10.21
C LEU A 251 -8.51 -11.20 -9.55
N PRO A 252 -8.31 -11.31 -8.23
CA PRO A 252 -8.28 -12.62 -7.55
C PRO A 252 -9.68 -13.12 -7.15
N TYR A 253 -10.76 -12.38 -7.47
CA TYR A 253 -12.10 -12.59 -6.97
C TYR A 253 -13.07 -12.97 -8.08
N ILE A 254 -13.95 -13.96 -7.84
CA ILE A 254 -14.99 -14.35 -8.78
C ILE A 254 -16.05 -13.23 -8.90
N LEU A 255 -16.43 -12.63 -7.78
CA LEU A 255 -17.24 -11.42 -7.76
C LEU A 255 -16.31 -10.19 -7.85
N PRO A 256 -16.36 -9.42 -8.95
CA PRO A 256 -15.50 -8.25 -9.12
C PRO A 256 -15.72 -7.20 -8.02
N GLN A 257 -14.64 -6.76 -7.41
CA GLN A 257 -14.60 -5.82 -6.30
C GLN A 257 -13.24 -5.10 -6.25
N GLU A 258 -13.05 -4.15 -5.35
CA GLU A 258 -11.76 -3.46 -5.14
C GLU A 258 -10.63 -4.44 -4.87
N PHE A 259 -9.48 -4.23 -5.53
CA PHE A 259 -8.26 -5.03 -5.36
C PHE A 259 -7.00 -4.25 -5.77
N GLY A 260 -5.83 -4.81 -5.47
CA GLY A 260 -4.55 -4.30 -5.94
C GLY A 260 -4.00 -3.08 -5.19
N LEU A 261 -4.61 -2.68 -4.05
CA LEU A 261 -4.11 -1.56 -3.26
C LEU A 261 -2.78 -1.88 -2.59
N ARG A 262 -1.86 -0.91 -2.59
CA ARG A 262 -0.60 -0.87 -1.83
C ARG A 262 -0.64 0.32 -0.88
N THR A 263 -0.55 0.07 0.42
CA THR A 263 -0.55 1.16 1.41
C THR A 263 0.85 1.71 1.67
N ASP A 264 0.92 2.93 2.18
CA ASP A 264 2.15 3.60 2.61
C ASP A 264 3.22 3.69 1.50
N CYS A 265 2.82 3.95 0.26
CA CYS A 265 3.76 4.11 -0.85
C CYS A 265 4.46 5.47 -0.80
N ARG A 266 5.81 5.44 -0.80
CA ARG A 266 6.64 6.62 -0.97
C ARG A 266 6.72 7.00 -2.43
N TRP A 267 6.77 5.98 -3.28
CA TRP A 267 6.72 6.13 -4.73
C TRP A 267 6.25 4.84 -5.41
N MET A 268 5.77 4.98 -6.64
CA MET A 268 5.48 3.89 -7.56
C MET A 268 6.01 4.26 -8.96
N GLU A 269 6.59 3.30 -9.65
CA GLU A 269 6.96 3.37 -11.06
C GLU A 269 6.04 2.46 -11.86
N ILE A 270 5.47 3.00 -12.94
CA ILE A 270 4.71 2.26 -13.92
C ILE A 270 5.60 2.14 -15.16
N ILE A 271 5.98 0.93 -15.52
CA ILE A 271 7.08 0.63 -16.44
C ILE A 271 6.53 -0.02 -17.70
N ARG A 272 7.10 0.38 -18.82
CA ARG A 272 6.88 -0.23 -20.13
C ARG A 272 8.13 -1.07 -20.47
N SER A 273 8.02 -2.40 -20.30
CA SER A 273 9.16 -3.32 -20.37
C SER A 273 9.90 -3.28 -21.70
N ARG A 274 9.17 -3.08 -22.82
CA ARG A 274 9.76 -3.13 -24.16
C ARG A 274 10.86 -2.10 -24.42
N ASP A 275 10.86 -0.95 -23.72
CA ASP A 275 11.81 0.15 -23.96
C ASP A 275 12.31 0.82 -22.66
N GLY A 276 11.89 0.32 -21.49
CA GLY A 276 12.30 0.83 -20.19
C GLY A 276 11.69 2.19 -19.80
N ARG A 277 10.84 2.76 -20.64
CA ARG A 277 10.15 4.02 -20.32
C ARG A 277 9.28 3.84 -19.08
N ARG A 278 9.36 4.74 -18.13
CA ARG A 278 8.61 4.65 -16.88
C ARG A 278 8.06 5.99 -16.43
N LEU A 279 6.85 5.97 -15.89
CA LEU A 279 6.28 7.06 -15.12
C LEU A 279 6.56 6.80 -13.63
N ARG A 280 7.37 7.65 -13.01
CA ARG A 280 7.58 7.65 -11.57
C ARG A 280 6.60 8.61 -10.91
N ILE A 281 5.84 8.08 -9.97
CA ILE A 281 4.89 8.78 -9.10
C ILE A 281 5.53 8.84 -7.73
N GLU A 282 5.73 10.01 -7.17
CA GLU A 282 6.38 10.14 -5.87
C GLU A 282 5.51 10.98 -4.93
N ALA A 283 5.19 10.42 -3.78
CA ALA A 283 4.47 11.13 -2.72
C ALA A 283 5.33 12.28 -2.16
N LEU A 284 4.73 13.43 -1.94
CA LEU A 284 5.33 14.58 -1.31
C LEU A 284 4.76 14.76 0.11
N ARG A 285 5.49 15.50 0.97
CA ARG A 285 4.93 15.80 2.32
C ARG A 285 3.50 16.34 2.22
N PRO A 286 2.64 16.01 3.20
CA PRO A 286 2.98 15.51 4.54
C PRO A 286 3.00 13.99 4.69
N VAL A 287 2.41 13.21 3.78
CA VAL A 287 2.19 11.77 4.00
C VAL A 287 2.48 10.92 2.75
N ALA A 288 2.81 9.65 2.97
CA ALA A 288 2.80 8.62 1.94
C ALA A 288 1.37 8.38 1.43
N LEU A 289 1.24 7.88 0.20
CA LEU A 289 -0.06 7.63 -0.43
C LEU A 289 -0.34 6.14 -0.49
N HIS A 290 -1.62 5.79 -0.58
CA HIS A 290 -2.02 4.46 -0.99
C HIS A 290 -2.15 4.45 -2.51
N MET A 291 -1.57 3.46 -3.19
CA MET A 291 -1.49 3.46 -4.65
C MET A 291 -1.93 2.11 -5.21
N SER A 292 -2.57 2.12 -6.37
CA SER A 292 -2.84 0.92 -7.14
C SER A 292 -2.72 1.19 -8.64
N ALA A 293 -2.43 0.14 -9.40
CA ALA A 293 -2.41 0.17 -10.86
C ALA A 293 -2.98 -1.16 -11.36
N THR A 294 -4.17 -1.13 -11.96
CA THR A 294 -4.91 -2.32 -12.41
C THR A 294 -5.46 -2.12 -13.82
N HIS A 295 -6.00 -3.18 -14.43
CA HIS A 295 -6.60 -3.12 -15.76
C HIS A 295 -8.11 -2.85 -15.73
N HIS A 296 -8.67 -2.41 -14.60
CA HIS A 296 -10.12 -2.24 -14.44
C HIS A 296 -10.45 -0.90 -13.80
N ARG A 297 -11.55 -0.30 -14.23
CA ARG A 297 -12.14 0.87 -13.56
C ARG A 297 -13.04 0.40 -12.41
N ASP A 298 -13.19 1.25 -11.40
CA ASP A 298 -14.09 0.99 -10.27
C ASP A 298 -15.52 0.73 -10.72
N GLU A 299 -15.99 1.49 -11.71
CA GLU A 299 -17.35 1.36 -12.25
C GLU A 299 -17.55 0.02 -12.97
N ASP A 300 -16.55 -0.43 -13.76
CA ASP A 300 -16.60 -1.73 -14.46
C ASP A 300 -16.61 -2.89 -13.43
N LEU A 301 -15.77 -2.80 -12.40
CA LEU A 301 -15.75 -3.78 -11.30
C LEU A 301 -17.07 -3.83 -10.53
N PHE A 302 -17.69 -2.69 -10.29
CA PHE A 302 -18.96 -2.65 -9.54
C PHE A 302 -20.12 -3.11 -10.38
N ALA A 303 -20.17 -2.79 -11.68
CA ALA A 303 -21.25 -3.15 -12.59
C ALA A 303 -21.30 -4.66 -12.90
N ALA A 304 -20.15 -5.32 -13.02
CA ALA A 304 -20.08 -6.75 -13.35
C ALA A 304 -20.58 -7.62 -12.18
N ALA A 305 -21.51 -8.53 -12.47
CA ALA A 305 -22.00 -9.50 -11.48
C ALA A 305 -21.05 -10.70 -11.29
N ASP A 306 -20.23 -10.99 -12.30
CA ASP A 306 -19.29 -12.10 -12.29
C ASP A 306 -18.04 -11.73 -13.12
N VAL A 307 -16.90 -12.34 -12.82
CA VAL A 307 -15.63 -12.10 -13.52
C VAL A 307 -15.74 -12.37 -15.02
N THR A 308 -16.64 -13.21 -15.48
CA THR A 308 -16.84 -13.50 -16.91
C THR A 308 -17.47 -12.34 -17.69
N GLU A 309 -18.14 -11.41 -17.00
CA GLU A 309 -18.70 -10.19 -17.58
C GLU A 309 -17.65 -9.06 -17.65
N LEU A 310 -16.57 -9.19 -16.89
CA LEU A 310 -15.56 -8.16 -16.76
C LEU A 310 -14.57 -8.22 -17.93
N ARG A 311 -14.43 -7.10 -18.64
CA ARG A 311 -13.43 -6.95 -19.70
C ARG A 311 -12.17 -6.28 -19.18
N ARG A 312 -11.04 -6.98 -19.33
CA ARG A 312 -9.72 -6.39 -19.04
C ARG A 312 -9.43 -5.28 -20.04
N ARG A 313 -9.07 -4.11 -19.53
CA ARG A 313 -8.62 -2.98 -20.35
C ARG A 313 -7.17 -3.20 -20.79
N GLU A 314 -6.80 -2.64 -21.94
CA GLU A 314 -5.42 -2.71 -22.42
C GLU A 314 -4.47 -1.75 -21.67
N GLY A 315 -4.97 -0.58 -21.26
CA GLY A 315 -4.25 0.38 -20.43
C GLY A 315 -4.45 0.13 -18.94
N LEU A 316 -3.73 0.87 -18.09
CA LEU A 316 -3.86 0.78 -16.64
C LEU A 316 -4.72 1.92 -16.09
N VAL A 317 -5.47 1.62 -15.05
CA VAL A 317 -6.15 2.58 -14.17
C VAL A 317 -5.33 2.72 -12.91
N VAL A 318 -4.91 3.94 -12.61
CA VAL A 318 -3.99 4.24 -11.50
C VAL A 318 -4.70 5.10 -10.48
N HIS A 319 -4.70 4.65 -9.22
CA HIS A 319 -5.25 5.39 -8.10
C HIS A 319 -4.15 5.88 -7.16
N LEU A 320 -4.30 7.11 -6.66
CA LEU A 320 -3.43 7.72 -5.66
C LEU A 320 -4.32 8.28 -4.55
N ASP A 321 -4.37 7.60 -3.42
CA ASP A 321 -5.28 7.92 -2.33
C ASP A 321 -4.52 8.47 -1.12
N ILE A 322 -5.01 9.57 -0.56
CA ILE A 322 -4.59 10.06 0.75
C ILE A 322 -5.27 9.27 1.88
N ALA A 323 -6.46 8.77 1.63
CA ALA A 323 -7.20 7.95 2.57
C ALA A 323 -7.98 6.85 1.82
N HIS A 324 -8.00 5.68 2.41
CA HIS A 324 -8.73 4.53 1.92
C HIS A 324 -9.38 3.82 3.11
N ARG A 325 -10.68 3.52 3.01
CA ARG A 325 -11.42 2.84 4.07
C ARG A 325 -10.93 1.41 4.21
N GLY A 326 -10.80 0.93 5.45
CA GLY A 326 -10.52 -0.47 5.71
C GLY A 326 -11.59 -1.40 5.14
N VAL A 327 -11.33 -2.70 5.08
CA VAL A 327 -12.27 -3.71 4.56
C VAL A 327 -13.18 -4.25 5.66
N GLY A 328 -12.69 -4.38 6.89
CA GLY A 328 -13.45 -5.00 7.97
C GLY A 328 -13.79 -6.47 7.73
N THR A 329 -14.86 -6.95 8.36
CA THR A 329 -15.38 -8.32 8.25
C THR A 329 -16.92 -8.38 8.19
N ALA A 330 -17.56 -7.30 7.79
CA ALA A 330 -19.02 -7.13 7.95
C ALA A 330 -19.89 -8.07 7.08
N SER A 331 -19.29 -8.81 6.15
CA SER A 331 -20.00 -9.92 5.46
C SER A 331 -20.43 -11.04 6.43
N CYS A 332 -19.68 -11.26 7.52
CA CYS A 332 -19.97 -12.29 8.52
C CYS A 332 -19.48 -11.95 9.95
N GLY A 333 -19.05 -10.72 10.17
CA GLY A 333 -18.51 -10.21 11.45
C GLY A 333 -18.78 -8.73 11.66
N PRO A 334 -18.05 -8.05 12.54
CA PRO A 334 -18.17 -6.61 12.76
C PRO A 334 -17.65 -5.81 11.55
N ASP A 335 -18.16 -4.59 11.41
CA ASP A 335 -17.61 -3.60 10.48
C ASP A 335 -16.19 -3.17 10.90
N ILE A 336 -15.57 -2.31 10.09
CA ILE A 336 -14.23 -1.79 10.38
C ILE A 336 -14.17 -1.13 11.76
N HIS A 337 -12.99 -1.15 12.35
CA HIS A 337 -12.76 -0.31 13.53
C HIS A 337 -12.81 1.17 13.12
N PRO A 338 -13.44 2.08 13.92
CA PRO A 338 -13.61 3.50 13.56
C PRO A 338 -12.35 4.23 13.11
N ARG A 339 -11.18 3.85 13.60
CA ARG A 339 -9.89 4.44 13.18
C ARG A 339 -9.55 4.20 11.70
N HIS A 340 -10.19 3.23 11.04
CA HIS A 340 -10.00 2.90 9.62
C HIS A 340 -11.15 3.39 8.74
N ALA A 341 -12.12 4.11 9.32
CA ALA A 341 -13.12 4.86 8.59
C ALA A 341 -12.54 6.20 8.12
N ILE A 342 -13.05 6.71 7.01
CA ILE A 342 -12.67 8.03 6.52
C ILE A 342 -13.59 9.07 7.20
N ALA A 343 -13.03 9.85 8.08
CA ALA A 343 -13.76 10.89 8.81
C ALA A 343 -14.09 12.10 7.90
N ALA A 344 -15.08 12.90 8.30
CA ALA A 344 -15.24 14.26 7.76
C ALA A 344 -14.00 15.10 8.10
N GLY A 345 -13.66 16.05 7.23
CA GLY A 345 -12.51 16.92 7.46
C GLY A 345 -11.76 17.29 6.19
N THR A 346 -10.58 17.88 6.37
CA THR A 346 -9.74 18.36 5.27
C THR A 346 -8.58 17.40 5.02
N TYR A 347 -8.49 16.87 3.81
CA TYR A 347 -7.43 16.01 3.31
C TYR A 347 -6.52 16.81 2.38
N ARG A 348 -5.23 16.85 2.69
CA ARG A 348 -4.20 17.54 1.89
C ARG A 348 -3.13 16.55 1.48
N PHE A 349 -2.85 16.46 0.19
CA PHE A 349 -1.83 15.59 -0.34
C PHE A 349 -1.24 16.16 -1.62
N ALA A 350 0.01 15.81 -1.86
CA ALA A 350 0.70 16.21 -3.05
C ALA A 350 1.58 15.07 -3.56
N TYR A 351 1.78 15.04 -4.86
CA TYR A 351 2.66 14.09 -5.52
C TYR A 351 3.30 14.74 -6.74
N ARG A 352 4.38 14.13 -7.19
CA ARG A 352 5.00 14.51 -8.45
C ARG A 352 5.00 13.34 -9.45
N LEU A 353 4.83 13.68 -10.71
CA LEU A 353 4.93 12.79 -11.85
C LEU A 353 6.20 13.13 -12.62
N LEU A 354 7.08 12.15 -12.78
CA LEU A 354 8.33 12.27 -13.51
C LEU A 354 8.44 11.17 -14.56
N LEU A 355 8.65 11.54 -15.82
CA LEU A 355 8.93 10.59 -16.87
C LEU A 355 10.43 10.28 -16.88
N VAL A 356 10.77 9.01 -16.66
CA VAL A 356 12.15 8.51 -16.69
C VAL A 356 12.32 7.69 -17.98
N LYS A 357 13.33 8.03 -18.74
CA LYS A 357 13.70 7.36 -20.00
C LYS A 357 14.72 6.27 -19.78
#